data_5394fb84066f111dcafd8e512fa38737
#
_entry.id   5394fb84066f111dcafd8e512fa38737
#
_cell.length_a   1.000
_cell.length_b   1.000
_cell.length_c   1.000
_cell.angle_alpha   90.00
_cell.angle_beta   90.00
_cell.angle_gamma   90.00
#
_symmetry.space_group_name_H-M   'P 1'
#
loop_
_entity.id
_entity.type
_entity.pdbx_description
1 polymer ?
#
loop_
_entity_poly.entity_id
_entity_poly.type
_entity_poly.pdbx_seq_one_letter_code
_entity_poly.pdbx_strand_id
1 'polypeptide(L)'
;MADTMNLHLTDAWDKTFPKSDKVQHSKVAFHNRYGITLAADLYRPKDAAGKLAAIAVCGPFGAVKEQCSGLYAQTMAERGFLTLAFDPSFTGESGGTPRYMASPDINTEDFQAAVDYLSLREDVDADRVGILGICGWGGLALNAAALDTRVKATVAVTMYDMARVNSNGYFDAEDSEEARYRKKTALNAQRLKDYQTGTYA
;
A
#
# COMPACT_ATOMS: atom_id res chain seq x y z
N MET A 1 -21.26 10.78 5.06
CA MET A 1 -20.79 10.46 6.41
C MET A 1 -19.64 9.48 6.21
N ALA A 2 -18.41 9.87 6.55
CA ALA A 2 -17.28 8.94 6.49
C ALA A 2 -17.54 7.81 7.47
N ASP A 3 -17.44 6.58 6.98
CA ASP A 3 -17.54 5.38 7.81
C ASP A 3 -16.28 5.33 8.67
N THR A 4 -16.37 5.92 9.87
CA THR A 4 -15.31 5.83 10.86
C THR A 4 -15.31 4.42 11.42
N MET A 5 -14.83 3.46 10.64
CA MET A 5 -14.51 2.15 11.18
C MET A 5 -13.48 2.36 12.30
N ASN A 6 -13.91 2.16 13.54
CA ASN A 6 -13.00 2.09 14.67
C ASN A 6 -12.13 0.84 14.48
N LEU A 7 -10.93 1.04 13.93
CA LEU A 7 -9.95 -0.03 13.81
C LEU A 7 -9.47 -0.40 15.22
N HIS A 8 -9.56 -1.67 15.56
CA HIS A 8 -8.99 -2.20 16.79
C HIS A 8 -7.52 -2.56 16.55
N LEU A 9 -6.66 -1.55 16.65
CA LEU A 9 -5.21 -1.75 16.49
C LEU A 9 -4.64 -2.39 17.76
N THR A 10 -3.84 -3.44 17.61
CA THR A 10 -3.17 -4.10 18.74
C THR A 10 -1.77 -3.51 18.96
N ASP A 11 -1.36 -3.35 20.22
CA ASP A 11 0.01 -2.96 20.59
C ASP A 11 0.98 -4.15 20.60
N ALA A 12 0.48 -5.38 20.43
CA ALA A 12 1.32 -6.57 20.38
C ALA A 12 2.24 -6.55 19.15
N TRP A 13 3.45 -7.12 19.31
CA TRP A 13 4.34 -7.33 18.18
C TRP A 13 3.89 -8.56 17.38
N ASP A 14 3.14 -8.32 16.32
CA ASP A 14 2.51 -9.33 15.47
C ASP A 14 3.25 -9.54 14.12
N LYS A 15 4.49 -9.02 14.02
CA LYS A 15 5.27 -9.05 12.79
C LYS A 15 6.01 -10.37 12.60
N THR A 16 6.24 -10.74 11.33
CA THR A 16 7.00 -11.95 10.95
C THR A 16 8.52 -11.79 11.07
N PHE A 17 8.98 -10.65 11.58
CA PHE A 17 10.40 -10.33 11.78
C PHE A 17 10.63 -9.80 13.20
N PRO A 18 11.86 -9.89 13.74
CA PRO A 18 12.16 -9.43 15.09
C PRO A 18 12.04 -7.90 15.21
N LYS A 19 11.60 -7.46 16.37
CA LYS A 19 11.54 -6.04 16.71
C LYS A 19 12.94 -5.47 16.88
N SER A 20 13.24 -4.36 16.22
CA SER A 20 14.51 -3.65 16.38
C SER A 20 14.53 -2.85 17.68
N ASP A 21 15.66 -2.88 18.37
CA ASP A 21 15.94 -2.06 19.55
C ASP A 21 16.29 -0.61 19.21
N LYS A 22 16.62 -0.31 17.94
CA LYS A 22 16.99 1.02 17.43
C LYS A 22 15.79 1.87 17.02
N VAL A 23 14.60 1.28 16.95
CA VAL A 23 13.40 1.94 16.37
C VAL A 23 12.27 1.98 17.37
N GLN A 24 11.56 3.09 17.41
CA GLN A 24 10.23 3.19 18.02
C GLN A 24 9.21 2.73 16.99
N HIS A 25 8.20 1.97 17.43
CA HIS A 25 7.09 1.51 16.61
C HIS A 25 5.77 1.91 17.25
N SER A 26 4.83 2.31 16.42
CA SER A 26 3.43 2.53 16.82
C SER A 26 2.51 2.19 15.66
N LYS A 27 1.32 1.68 15.95
CA LYS A 27 0.26 1.55 14.95
C LYS A 27 -0.48 2.88 14.82
N VAL A 28 -0.81 3.25 13.60
CA VAL A 28 -1.52 4.49 13.25
C VAL A 28 -2.60 4.19 12.22
N ALA A 29 -3.57 5.09 12.09
CA ALA A 29 -4.59 5.04 11.06
C ALA A 29 -4.76 6.42 10.42
N PHE A 30 -5.09 6.42 9.13
CA PHE A 30 -5.40 7.61 8.34
C PHE A 30 -6.43 7.26 7.27
N HIS A 31 -6.96 8.27 6.58
CA HIS A 31 -8.02 8.06 5.59
C HIS A 31 -7.51 8.43 4.20
N ASN A 32 -7.90 7.65 3.21
CA ASN A 32 -7.76 8.06 1.83
C ASN A 32 -8.93 8.98 1.41
N ARG A 33 -8.85 9.54 0.21
CA ARG A 33 -9.86 10.47 -0.33
C ARG A 33 -11.23 9.83 -0.54
N TYR A 34 -11.29 8.51 -0.63
CA TYR A 34 -12.55 7.75 -0.72
C TYR A 34 -13.18 7.46 0.65
N GLY A 35 -12.58 7.96 1.74
CA GLY A 35 -13.05 7.74 3.10
C GLY A 35 -12.74 6.36 3.67
N ILE A 36 -11.88 5.59 3.01
CA ILE A 36 -11.44 4.30 3.52
C ILE A 36 -10.35 4.53 4.57
N THR A 37 -10.52 3.95 5.75
CA THR A 37 -9.51 3.99 6.81
C THR A 37 -8.38 3.00 6.51
N LEU A 38 -7.15 3.49 6.49
CA LEU A 38 -5.94 2.70 6.29
C LEU A 38 -5.23 2.50 7.62
N ALA A 39 -4.85 1.25 7.90
CA ALA A 39 -4.05 0.87 9.05
C ALA A 39 -2.56 0.80 8.67
N ALA A 40 -1.70 1.30 9.52
CA ALA A 40 -0.27 1.33 9.25
C ALA A 40 0.58 1.14 10.51
N ASP A 41 1.80 0.68 10.28
CA ASP A 41 2.89 0.63 11.24
C ASP A 41 3.85 1.79 10.97
N LEU A 42 4.01 2.66 11.95
CA LEU A 42 4.94 3.78 11.92
C LEU A 42 6.22 3.40 12.66
N TYR A 43 7.36 3.60 12.02
CA TYR A 43 8.69 3.34 12.58
C TYR A 43 9.51 4.63 12.58
N ARG A 44 10.08 4.97 13.75
CA ARG A 44 10.92 6.15 13.93
C ARG A 44 12.23 5.76 14.61
N PRO A 45 13.41 6.21 14.13
CA PRO A 45 14.66 6.02 14.84
C PRO A 45 14.59 6.58 16.27
N LYS A 46 15.06 5.85 17.27
CA LYS A 46 14.99 6.29 18.68
C LYS A 46 15.82 7.54 18.95
N ASP A 47 16.99 7.61 18.34
CA ASP A 47 17.97 8.69 18.59
C ASP A 47 17.84 9.86 17.60
N ALA A 48 16.77 9.88 16.80
CA ALA A 48 16.57 10.93 15.82
C ALA A 48 16.11 12.23 16.45
N ALA A 49 16.74 13.32 16.05
CA ALA A 49 16.36 14.68 16.42
C ALA A 49 15.87 15.45 15.18
N GLY A 50 14.95 16.39 15.42
CA GLY A 50 14.41 17.24 14.37
C GLY A 50 13.51 16.52 13.36
N LYS A 51 13.33 17.14 12.20
CA LYS A 51 12.51 16.61 11.10
C LYS A 51 13.29 15.63 10.27
N LEU A 52 12.65 14.50 9.95
CA LEU A 52 13.24 13.39 9.20
C LEU A 52 12.69 13.35 7.77
N ALA A 53 13.51 12.85 6.84
CA ALA A 53 12.98 12.35 5.59
C ALA A 53 12.08 11.14 5.85
N ALA A 54 10.99 11.00 5.08
CA ALA A 54 10.01 9.95 5.34
C ALA A 54 9.78 9.06 4.12
N ILE A 55 9.39 7.80 4.36
CA ILE A 55 9.11 6.82 3.31
C ILE A 55 7.81 6.07 3.64
N ALA A 56 6.84 6.10 2.71
CA ALA A 56 5.68 5.22 2.75
C ALA A 56 5.99 3.91 2.00
N VAL A 57 5.68 2.77 2.61
CA VAL A 57 6.02 1.43 2.10
C VAL A 57 4.76 0.58 1.97
N CYS A 58 4.55 -0.07 0.83
CA CYS A 58 3.44 -0.99 0.63
C CYS A 58 3.79 -2.17 -0.30
N GLY A 59 3.05 -3.27 -0.15
CA GLY A 59 3.15 -4.49 -0.96
C GLY A 59 3.91 -5.62 -0.29
N PRO A 60 4.01 -6.77 -0.93
CA PRO A 60 3.46 -7.17 -2.22
C PRO A 60 1.94 -7.45 -2.21
N PHE A 61 1.35 -7.82 -3.36
CA PHE A 61 -0.04 -8.26 -3.43
C PHE A 61 -0.30 -9.46 -2.52
N GLY A 62 -1.42 -9.40 -1.76
CA GLY A 62 -1.82 -10.47 -0.84
C GLY A 62 -1.02 -10.51 0.47
N ALA A 63 -0.02 -9.64 0.64
CA ALA A 63 0.69 -9.49 1.91
C ALA A 63 0.12 -8.33 2.74
N VAL A 64 0.48 -8.32 4.00
CA VAL A 64 0.10 -7.30 4.98
C VAL A 64 1.34 -6.61 5.56
N LYS A 65 1.14 -5.44 6.18
CA LYS A 65 2.20 -4.60 6.75
C LYS A 65 3.07 -5.30 7.80
N GLU A 66 2.56 -6.37 8.42
CA GLU A 66 3.28 -7.20 9.39
C GLU A 66 4.37 -8.08 8.76
N GLN A 67 4.45 -8.11 7.43
CA GLN A 67 5.38 -8.95 6.67
C GLN A 67 6.48 -8.11 6.00
N CYS A 68 6.69 -8.32 4.73
CA CYS A 68 7.80 -7.76 3.95
C CYS A 68 7.82 -6.22 3.97
N SER A 69 6.70 -5.53 3.78
CA SER A 69 6.66 -4.07 3.81
C SER A 69 7.07 -3.50 5.17
N GLY A 70 6.65 -4.12 6.27
CA GLY A 70 7.07 -3.73 7.62
C GLY A 70 8.56 -3.97 7.85
N LEU A 71 9.12 -5.07 7.36
CA LEU A 71 10.57 -5.33 7.43
C LEU A 71 11.36 -4.26 6.67
N TYR A 72 10.93 -3.89 5.46
CA TYR A 72 11.57 -2.79 4.71
C TYR A 72 11.46 -1.47 5.48
N ALA A 73 10.29 -1.17 6.02
CA ALA A 73 10.07 0.06 6.80
C ALA A 73 10.96 0.11 8.04
N GLN A 74 11.01 -0.96 8.85
CA GLN A 74 11.90 -1.03 10.01
C GLN A 74 13.37 -0.86 9.62
N THR A 75 13.80 -1.55 8.56
CA THR A 75 15.19 -1.50 8.09
C THR A 75 15.58 -0.09 7.60
N MET A 76 14.66 0.63 6.95
CA MET A 76 14.91 2.01 6.53
C MET A 76 14.86 2.98 7.73
N ALA A 77 14.04 2.70 8.74
CA ALA A 77 14.04 3.48 9.98
C ALA A 77 15.37 3.34 10.74
N GLU A 78 15.98 2.15 10.76
CA GLU A 78 17.33 1.96 11.32
C GLU A 78 18.41 2.78 10.61
N ARG A 79 18.13 3.22 9.38
CA ARG A 79 19.01 4.08 8.56
C ARG A 79 18.71 5.57 8.67
N GLY A 80 17.80 5.96 9.56
CA GLY A 80 17.53 7.36 9.88
C GLY A 80 16.30 7.97 9.20
N PHE A 81 15.46 7.18 8.52
CA PHE A 81 14.19 7.65 7.97
C PHE A 81 13.04 7.46 8.96
N LEU A 82 12.03 8.32 8.90
CA LEU A 82 10.72 7.98 9.45
C LEU A 82 9.97 7.18 8.41
N THR A 83 9.43 6.02 8.77
CA THR A 83 8.81 5.14 7.78
C THR A 83 7.43 4.68 8.19
N LEU A 84 6.58 4.47 7.20
CA LEU A 84 5.19 4.06 7.33
C LEU A 84 4.94 2.84 6.45
N ALA A 85 4.75 1.64 7.03
CA ALA A 85 4.25 0.49 6.30
C ALA A 85 2.74 0.40 6.46
N PHE A 86 1.97 0.43 5.38
CA PHE A 86 0.51 0.43 5.47
C PHE A 86 -0.11 -0.77 4.74
N ASP A 87 -1.25 -1.22 5.27
CA ASP A 87 -2.14 -2.10 4.53
C ASP A 87 -2.93 -1.26 3.52
N PRO A 88 -3.01 -1.68 2.27
CA PRO A 88 -3.83 -0.96 1.29
C PRO A 88 -5.32 -1.14 1.57
N SER A 89 -6.14 -0.28 0.98
CA SER A 89 -7.60 -0.47 0.96
C SER A 89 -7.97 -1.91 0.63
N PHE A 90 -8.96 -2.44 1.31
CA PHE A 90 -9.52 -3.80 1.15
C PHE A 90 -8.65 -4.95 1.69
N THR A 91 -7.49 -4.66 2.29
CA THR A 91 -6.52 -5.68 2.72
C THR A 91 -6.12 -5.49 4.19
N GLY A 92 -5.73 -6.57 4.87
CA GLY A 92 -5.21 -6.54 6.24
C GLY A 92 -6.17 -5.88 7.23
N GLU A 93 -5.65 -4.99 8.08
CA GLU A 93 -6.43 -4.22 9.05
C GLU A 93 -7.10 -2.98 8.45
N SER A 94 -6.78 -2.59 7.20
CA SER A 94 -7.41 -1.48 6.52
C SER A 94 -8.86 -1.78 6.13
N GLY A 95 -9.66 -0.74 6.02
CA GLY A 95 -11.07 -0.81 5.66
C GLY A 95 -11.33 -1.09 4.18
N GLY A 96 -12.58 -0.92 3.81
CA GLY A 96 -13.08 -1.11 2.44
C GLY A 96 -13.75 -2.45 2.22
N THR A 97 -14.78 -2.45 1.38
CA THR A 97 -15.55 -3.61 0.94
C THR A 97 -15.81 -3.54 -0.56
N PRO A 98 -15.77 -4.70 -1.28
CA PRO A 98 -15.46 -6.05 -0.80
C PRO A 98 -14.02 -6.20 -0.34
N ARG A 99 -13.72 -7.25 0.44
CA ARG A 99 -12.35 -7.53 0.89
C ARG A 99 -11.52 -8.20 -0.21
N TYR A 100 -10.20 -8.07 -0.10
CA TYR A 100 -9.21 -8.70 -1.00
C TYR A 100 -9.32 -8.24 -2.45
N MET A 101 -9.84 -7.05 -2.65
CA MET A 101 -9.93 -6.41 -3.97
C MET A 101 -8.67 -5.57 -4.23
N ALA A 102 -8.23 -5.54 -5.48
CA ALA A 102 -7.25 -4.58 -5.97
C ALA A 102 -7.92 -3.61 -6.95
N SER A 103 -7.77 -2.33 -6.71
CA SER A 103 -8.23 -1.26 -7.61
C SER A 103 -7.06 -0.34 -7.92
N PRO A 104 -6.59 -0.26 -9.17
CA PRO A 104 -5.46 0.61 -9.52
C PRO A 104 -5.68 2.06 -9.08
N ASP A 105 -6.87 2.59 -9.23
CA ASP A 105 -7.21 3.98 -8.89
C ASP A 105 -7.18 4.20 -7.36
N ILE A 106 -7.91 3.34 -6.61
CA ILE A 106 -8.00 3.47 -5.15
C ILE A 106 -6.65 3.17 -4.50
N ASN A 107 -5.94 2.14 -4.96
CA ASN A 107 -4.67 1.78 -4.37
C ASN A 107 -3.52 2.73 -4.75
N THR A 108 -3.61 3.45 -5.87
CA THR A 108 -2.73 4.59 -6.16
C THR A 108 -3.00 5.75 -5.18
N GLU A 109 -4.27 6.04 -4.91
CA GLU A 109 -4.68 7.03 -3.91
C GLU A 109 -4.22 6.66 -2.50
N ASP A 110 -4.15 5.37 -2.14
CA ASP A 110 -3.65 4.92 -0.83
C ASP A 110 -2.20 5.40 -0.58
N PHE A 111 -1.34 5.39 -1.62
CA PHE A 111 0.00 5.99 -1.52
C PHE A 111 -0.05 7.51 -1.34
N GLN A 112 -0.93 8.21 -2.06
CA GLN A 112 -1.08 9.66 -1.92
C GLN A 112 -1.59 10.04 -0.52
N ALA A 113 -2.53 9.28 0.02
CA ALA A 113 -3.00 9.44 1.40
C ALA A 113 -1.90 9.19 2.44
N ALA A 114 -1.02 8.21 2.20
CA ALA A 114 0.15 7.99 3.05
C ALA A 114 1.14 9.17 2.98
N VAL A 115 1.32 9.79 1.80
CA VAL A 115 2.11 11.01 1.62
C VAL A 115 1.47 12.20 2.34
N ASP A 116 0.13 12.34 2.27
CA ASP A 116 -0.61 13.36 3.02
C ASP A 116 -0.34 13.22 4.53
N TYR A 117 -0.53 12.00 5.05
CA TYR A 117 -0.31 11.69 6.46
C TYR A 117 1.12 12.03 6.91
N LEU A 118 2.13 11.61 6.14
CA LEU A 118 3.53 11.88 6.45
C LEU A 118 3.87 13.36 6.37
N SER A 119 3.39 14.06 5.33
CA SER A 119 3.70 15.48 5.10
C SER A 119 3.12 16.41 6.16
N LEU A 120 2.04 16.02 6.84
CA LEU A 120 1.40 16.79 7.90
C LEU A 120 1.99 16.55 9.30
N ARG A 121 2.94 15.64 9.44
CA ARG A 121 3.59 15.35 10.73
C ARG A 121 4.64 16.40 11.06
N GLU A 122 4.68 16.78 12.31
CA GLU A 122 5.65 17.77 12.82
C GLU A 122 7.10 17.26 12.79
N ASP A 123 7.30 15.94 12.88
CA ASP A 123 8.61 15.27 12.89
C ASP A 123 9.08 14.83 11.49
N VAL A 124 8.35 15.21 10.41
CA VAL A 124 8.69 14.95 9.02
C VAL A 124 9.10 16.23 8.30
N ASP A 125 10.13 16.13 7.47
CA ASP A 125 10.45 17.12 6.46
C ASP A 125 9.61 16.85 5.20
N ALA A 126 8.57 17.65 5.01
CA ALA A 126 7.62 17.47 3.92
C ALA A 126 8.25 17.61 2.50
N ASP A 127 9.42 18.22 2.40
CA ASP A 127 10.19 18.32 1.14
C ASP A 127 11.05 17.08 0.87
N ARG A 128 11.05 16.10 1.77
CA ARG A 128 11.84 14.86 1.67
C ARG A 128 11.00 13.62 1.92
N VAL A 129 9.87 13.50 1.23
CA VAL A 129 9.00 12.32 1.29
C VAL A 129 9.22 11.44 0.07
N GLY A 130 9.43 10.15 0.31
CA GLY A 130 9.57 9.12 -0.73
C GLY A 130 8.55 8.01 -0.55
N ILE A 131 8.42 7.18 -1.56
CA ILE A 131 7.58 5.97 -1.53
C ILE A 131 8.34 4.74 -1.98
N LEU A 132 8.00 3.59 -1.43
CA LEU A 132 8.58 2.29 -1.79
C LEU A 132 7.44 1.29 -2.02
N GLY A 133 7.37 0.78 -3.24
CA GLY A 133 6.41 -0.25 -3.62
C GLY A 133 7.09 -1.58 -3.94
N ILE A 134 6.53 -2.69 -3.49
CA ILE A 134 7.09 -4.02 -3.65
C ILE A 134 6.17 -4.86 -4.54
N CYS A 135 6.73 -5.58 -5.52
CA CYS A 135 6.00 -6.44 -6.46
C CYS A 135 4.98 -5.61 -7.27
N GLY A 136 3.72 -6.00 -7.35
CA GLY A 136 2.67 -5.23 -8.04
C GLY A 136 2.48 -3.81 -7.48
N TRP A 137 2.78 -3.58 -6.21
CA TRP A 137 2.76 -2.26 -5.59
C TRP A 137 3.90 -1.36 -6.05
N GLY A 138 4.95 -1.91 -6.65
CA GLY A 138 5.99 -1.13 -7.33
C GLY A 138 5.42 -0.34 -8.50
N GLY A 139 4.55 -0.94 -9.31
CA GLY A 139 3.84 -0.24 -10.39
C GLY A 139 2.89 0.84 -9.88
N LEU A 140 2.14 0.57 -8.81
CA LEU A 140 1.25 1.55 -8.19
C LEU A 140 2.03 2.71 -7.54
N ALA A 141 3.20 2.45 -6.95
CA ALA A 141 4.08 3.50 -6.46
C ALA A 141 4.56 4.43 -7.59
N LEU A 142 4.96 3.88 -8.74
CA LEU A 142 5.32 4.68 -9.91
C LEU A 142 4.14 5.52 -10.41
N ASN A 143 2.93 4.95 -10.40
CA ASN A 143 1.71 5.65 -10.79
C ASN A 143 1.42 6.81 -9.83
N ALA A 144 1.52 6.60 -8.52
CA ALA A 144 1.36 7.64 -7.51
C ALA A 144 2.40 8.75 -7.66
N ALA A 145 3.68 8.40 -7.88
CA ALA A 145 4.76 9.36 -8.10
C ALA A 145 4.56 10.22 -9.37
N ALA A 146 3.96 9.65 -10.41
CA ALA A 146 3.64 10.39 -11.62
C ALA A 146 2.53 11.46 -11.41
N LEU A 147 1.70 11.29 -10.39
CA LEU A 147 0.58 12.17 -10.06
C LEU A 147 0.89 13.15 -8.93
N ASP A 148 1.86 12.86 -8.07
CA ASP A 148 2.12 13.61 -6.84
C ASP A 148 3.53 14.20 -6.80
N THR A 149 3.63 15.50 -7.00
CA THR A 149 4.91 16.24 -7.03
C THR A 149 5.62 16.33 -5.67
N ARG A 150 4.95 15.97 -4.58
CA ARG A 150 5.53 15.89 -3.22
C ARG A 150 6.42 14.66 -3.06
N VAL A 151 6.20 13.63 -3.86
CA VAL A 151 7.07 12.45 -3.88
C VAL A 151 8.41 12.79 -4.50
N LYS A 152 9.49 12.77 -3.71
CA LYS A 152 10.85 13.15 -4.14
C LYS A 152 11.70 11.95 -4.56
N ALA A 153 11.34 10.75 -4.10
CA ALA A 153 12.04 9.52 -4.47
C ALA A 153 11.05 8.36 -4.53
N THR A 154 11.23 7.49 -5.50
CA THR A 154 10.40 6.28 -5.64
C THR A 154 11.29 5.07 -5.82
N VAL A 155 11.03 4.03 -5.05
CA VAL A 155 11.69 2.74 -5.17
C VAL A 155 10.67 1.68 -5.54
N ALA A 156 10.89 1.00 -6.66
CA ALA A 156 10.09 -0.14 -7.11
C ALA A 156 10.93 -1.42 -7.00
N VAL A 157 10.58 -2.27 -6.03
CA VAL A 157 11.32 -3.50 -5.75
C VAL A 157 10.61 -4.67 -6.42
N THR A 158 11.35 -5.46 -7.22
CA THR A 158 10.80 -6.65 -7.93
C THR A 158 9.44 -6.35 -8.60
N MET A 159 9.35 -5.21 -9.26
CA MET A 159 8.10 -4.65 -9.79
C MET A 159 7.47 -5.55 -10.85
N TYR A 160 6.14 -5.65 -10.78
CA TYR A 160 5.30 -6.15 -11.85
C TYR A 160 4.41 -5.02 -12.41
N ASP A 161 4.31 -4.96 -13.73
CA ASP A 161 3.22 -4.24 -14.39
C ASP A 161 1.97 -5.12 -14.35
N MET A 162 1.13 -4.88 -13.34
CA MET A 162 -0.06 -5.70 -13.11
C MET A 162 -1.09 -5.57 -14.23
N ALA A 163 -1.17 -4.43 -14.91
CA ALA A 163 -2.05 -4.27 -16.06
C ALA A 163 -1.60 -5.15 -17.23
N ARG A 164 -0.30 -5.14 -17.54
CA ARG A 164 0.27 -5.99 -18.61
C ARG A 164 0.16 -7.47 -18.26
N VAL A 165 0.50 -7.88 -17.05
CA VAL A 165 0.39 -9.29 -16.62
C VAL A 165 -1.05 -9.79 -16.70
N ASN A 166 -2.02 -9.00 -16.27
CA ASN A 166 -3.44 -9.38 -16.35
C ASN A 166 -3.95 -9.44 -17.80
N SER A 167 -3.48 -8.55 -18.68
CA SER A 167 -3.92 -8.54 -20.08
C SER A 167 -3.23 -9.59 -20.94
N ASN A 168 -1.92 -9.77 -20.77
CA ASN A 168 -1.07 -10.52 -21.70
C ASN A 168 -0.52 -11.83 -21.10
N GLY A 169 -0.73 -12.07 -19.80
CA GLY A 169 -0.09 -13.18 -19.09
C GLY A 169 1.38 -12.90 -18.75
N TYR A 170 2.00 -13.83 -18.02
CA TYR A 170 3.43 -13.74 -17.70
C TYR A 170 4.27 -13.86 -18.98
N PHE A 171 5.25 -12.97 -19.12
CA PHE A 171 6.12 -12.87 -20.30
C PHE A 171 5.38 -12.69 -21.62
N ASP A 172 4.18 -12.09 -21.56
CA ASP A 172 3.28 -11.90 -22.72
C ASP A 172 2.86 -13.21 -23.42
N ALA A 173 2.87 -14.32 -22.69
CA ALA A 173 2.57 -15.65 -23.25
C ALA A 173 1.13 -15.78 -23.80
N GLU A 174 0.22 -14.87 -23.42
CA GLU A 174 -1.18 -14.83 -23.83
C GLU A 174 -1.52 -13.51 -24.55
N ASP A 175 -0.51 -12.84 -25.15
CA ASP A 175 -0.70 -11.57 -25.85
C ASP A 175 -1.40 -11.77 -27.19
N SER A 176 -2.73 -11.87 -27.15
CA SER A 176 -3.59 -11.82 -28.34
C SER A 176 -4.91 -11.14 -28.02
N GLU A 177 -5.51 -10.53 -29.02
CA GLU A 177 -6.83 -9.91 -28.90
C GLU A 177 -7.89 -10.93 -28.47
N GLU A 178 -7.83 -12.12 -29.03
CA GLU A 178 -8.75 -13.21 -28.71
C GLU A 178 -8.63 -13.66 -27.25
N ALA A 179 -7.41 -13.81 -26.70
CA ALA A 179 -7.19 -14.17 -25.31
C ALA A 179 -7.75 -13.08 -24.36
N ARG A 180 -7.49 -11.81 -24.66
CA ARG A 180 -8.04 -10.68 -23.90
C ARG A 180 -9.57 -10.61 -23.98
N TYR A 181 -10.15 -10.89 -25.15
CA TYR A 181 -11.60 -10.93 -25.30
C TYR A 181 -12.23 -12.05 -24.46
N ARG A 182 -11.67 -13.27 -24.51
CA ARG A 182 -12.13 -14.39 -23.67
C ARG A 182 -12.06 -14.06 -22.18
N LYS A 183 -10.96 -13.47 -21.71
CA LYS A 183 -10.82 -13.04 -20.29
C LYS A 183 -11.92 -12.04 -19.92
N LYS A 184 -12.13 -11.01 -20.73
CA LYS A 184 -13.19 -10.00 -20.47
C LYS A 184 -14.59 -10.63 -20.45
N THR A 185 -14.87 -11.55 -21.35
CA THR A 185 -16.15 -12.27 -21.39
C THR A 185 -16.38 -13.09 -20.11
N ALA A 186 -15.35 -13.82 -19.64
CA ALA A 186 -15.42 -14.57 -18.39
C ALA A 186 -15.62 -13.67 -17.16
N LEU A 187 -14.90 -12.56 -17.10
CA LEU A 187 -15.03 -11.57 -16.02
C LEU A 187 -16.43 -10.91 -16.02
N ASN A 188 -16.98 -10.61 -17.18
CA ASN A 188 -18.33 -10.06 -17.28
C ASN A 188 -19.41 -11.06 -16.83
N ALA A 189 -19.23 -12.34 -17.16
CA ALA A 189 -20.12 -13.39 -16.67
C ALA A 189 -20.03 -13.56 -15.15
N GLN A 190 -18.81 -13.52 -14.60
CA GLN A 190 -18.62 -13.55 -13.13
C GLN A 190 -19.25 -12.33 -12.46
N ARG A 191 -19.03 -11.12 -13.00
CA ARG A 191 -19.66 -9.90 -12.48
C ARG A 191 -21.19 -9.99 -12.40
N LEU A 192 -21.81 -10.57 -13.41
CA LEU A 192 -23.27 -10.77 -13.41
C LEU A 192 -23.70 -11.74 -12.31
N LYS A 193 -22.94 -12.83 -12.15
CA LYS A 193 -23.17 -13.81 -11.08
C LYS A 193 -23.02 -13.18 -9.67
N ASP A 194 -21.94 -12.41 -9.46
CA ASP A 194 -21.70 -11.70 -8.20
C ASP A 194 -22.88 -10.76 -7.87
N TYR A 195 -23.37 -10.02 -8.86
CA TYR A 195 -24.52 -9.15 -8.69
C TYR A 195 -25.80 -9.93 -8.31
N GLN A 196 -26.02 -11.09 -8.91
CA GLN A 196 -27.20 -11.92 -8.63
C GLN A 196 -27.14 -12.55 -7.24
N THR A 197 -25.94 -12.93 -6.77
CA THR A 197 -25.77 -13.63 -5.50
C THR A 197 -25.49 -12.68 -4.32
N GLY A 198 -25.10 -11.43 -4.59
CA GLY A 198 -24.65 -10.49 -3.57
C GLY A 198 -23.30 -10.86 -2.95
N THR A 199 -22.55 -11.75 -3.60
CA THR A 199 -21.21 -12.20 -3.16
C THR A 199 -20.18 -11.92 -4.25
N TYR A 200 -18.92 -11.79 -3.87
CA TYR A 200 -17.81 -11.53 -4.79
C TYR A 200 -16.88 -12.74 -4.82
N ALA A 201 -16.48 -13.19 -6.01
CA ALA A 201 -15.55 -14.29 -6.22
C ALA A 201 -14.10 -13.80 -6.33
#